data_ecea7d75cd8e51366e53ebf8ff9928d8
#
_entry.id   ecea7d75cd8e51366e53ebf8ff9928d8
#
_cell.length_a   1.000
_cell.length_b   1.000
_cell.length_c   1.000
_cell.angle_alpha   90.00
_cell.angle_beta   90.00
_cell.angle_gamma   90.00
#
_symmetry.space_group_name_H-M   'P 1'
#
loop_
_entity.id
_entity.type
_entity.pdbx_description
1 polymer ?
#
loop_
_entity_poly.entity_id
_entity_poly.type
_entity_poly.pdbx_seq_one_letter_code
_entity_poly.pdbx_strand_id
1 'polypeptide(L)'
;MKLKWYVDPEPTGQYRSFQRRGWPTCYSGNPDKEDCELLAAIVSLDHHGYEGHYARATNLRLKVRIHFKVAGEDRTGLSKEEFSSIAEAKAWLKAFYKNNPKFYPTKE
;
A
#
# COMPACT_ATOMS: atom_id res chain seq x y z
N MET A 1 15.87 -5.26 -4.68
CA MET A 1 14.60 -4.50 -4.54
C MET A 1 14.00 -4.79 -3.19
N LYS A 2 13.80 -3.75 -2.38
CA LYS A 2 13.20 -3.89 -1.06
C LYS A 2 11.74 -3.45 -1.11
N LEU A 3 10.85 -4.27 -0.57
CA LEU A 3 9.44 -3.96 -0.39
C LEU A 3 9.11 -4.18 1.08
N LYS A 4 8.96 -3.10 1.82
CA LYS A 4 8.67 -3.16 3.25
C LYS A 4 7.25 -2.66 3.49
N TRP A 5 6.43 -3.48 4.10
CA TRP A 5 5.02 -3.20 4.34
C TRP A 5 4.77 -2.84 5.79
N TYR A 6 4.00 -1.80 5.99
CA TYR A 6 3.66 -1.30 7.32
C TYR A 6 2.16 -1.02 7.40
N VAL A 7 1.59 -1.32 8.54
CA VAL A 7 0.21 -0.97 8.87
C VAL A 7 0.27 -0.13 10.12
N ASP A 8 -0.48 0.97 10.15
CA ASP A 8 -0.54 1.79 11.36
C ASP A 8 -1.01 0.92 12.52
N PRO A 9 -0.21 0.79 13.57
CA PRO A 9 -0.52 -0.15 14.66
C PRO A 9 -1.76 0.23 15.44
N GLU A 10 -1.98 1.53 15.63
CA GLU A 10 -3.13 2.02 16.38
C GLU A 10 -3.70 3.26 15.75
N PRO A 11 -5.02 3.33 15.65
CA PRO A 11 -5.65 4.57 15.23
C PRO A 11 -5.50 5.63 16.31
N THR A 12 -5.31 6.87 15.89
CA THR A 12 -5.16 8.00 16.78
C THR A 12 -6.23 9.03 16.49
N GLY A 13 -6.61 9.81 17.51
CA GLY A 13 -7.54 10.92 17.36
C GLY A 13 -8.84 10.75 18.12
N GLN A 14 -9.72 11.72 17.94
CA GLN A 14 -10.95 11.81 18.72
C GLN A 14 -12.03 10.79 18.36
N TYR A 15 -11.93 10.17 17.21
CA TYR A 15 -12.90 9.18 16.74
C TYR A 15 -12.40 7.76 16.92
N ARG A 16 -11.71 7.54 18.02
CA ARG A 16 -11.01 6.28 18.26
C ARG A 16 -11.89 5.04 18.13
N SER A 17 -13.13 5.12 18.57
CA SER A 17 -14.06 3.99 18.47
C SER A 17 -14.49 3.65 17.05
N PHE A 18 -14.34 4.61 16.14
CA PHE A 18 -14.67 4.42 14.74
C PHE A 18 -13.45 4.37 13.85
N GLN A 19 -12.29 4.50 14.44
CA GLN A 19 -11.07 4.55 13.66
C GLN A 19 -10.75 3.21 13.09
N ARG A 20 -10.24 3.26 11.91
CA ARG A 20 -9.85 2.08 11.15
C ARG A 20 -8.36 2.15 10.93
N ARG A 21 -7.72 1.00 11.02
CA ARG A 21 -6.32 0.93 10.65
C ARG A 21 -6.20 1.24 9.18
N GLY A 22 -5.14 1.95 8.81
CA GLY A 22 -4.80 2.11 7.41
C GLY A 22 -4.49 0.74 6.81
N TRP A 23 -4.78 0.58 5.54
CA TRP A 23 -4.34 -0.60 4.82
C TRP A 23 -2.82 -0.57 4.66
N PRO A 24 -2.18 -1.73 4.45
CA PRO A 24 -0.72 -1.77 4.36
C PRO A 24 -0.16 -0.80 3.34
N THR A 25 0.93 -0.14 3.72
CA THR A 25 1.66 0.80 2.88
C THR A 25 3.06 0.29 2.68
N CYS A 26 3.57 0.36 1.45
CA CYS A 26 4.87 -0.18 1.09
C CYS A 26 5.91 0.92 0.92
N TYR A 27 7.06 0.70 1.53
CA TYR A 27 8.22 1.58 1.41
C TYR A 27 9.42 0.82 0.89
N SER A 28 10.41 1.53 0.38
CA SER A 28 11.66 0.91 -0.06
C SER A 28 12.61 0.59 1.09
N GLY A 29 12.23 0.93 2.30
CA GLY A 29 13.02 0.67 3.51
C GLY A 29 12.18 0.96 4.74
N ASN A 30 12.83 1.10 5.88
CA ASN A 30 12.14 1.44 7.12
C ASN A 30 12.04 2.97 7.25
N PRO A 31 10.83 3.55 7.12
CA PRO A 31 10.68 5.01 7.13
C PRO A 31 11.08 5.67 8.46
N ASP A 32 11.11 4.90 9.55
CA ASP A 32 11.49 5.44 10.86
C ASP A 32 13.01 5.44 11.08
N LYS A 33 13.76 4.70 10.29
CA LYS A 33 15.18 4.50 10.50
C LYS A 33 16.09 4.96 9.37
N GLU A 34 15.55 5.13 8.19
CA GLU A 34 16.36 5.48 7.02
C GLU A 34 15.55 6.29 6.02
N ASP A 35 16.26 6.99 5.15
CA ASP A 35 15.62 7.64 4.03
C ASP A 35 15.15 6.59 3.04
N CYS A 36 13.87 6.60 2.75
CA CYS A 36 13.31 5.65 1.81
C CYS A 36 12.14 6.29 1.07
N GLU A 37 11.70 5.61 0.02
CA GLU A 37 10.61 6.10 -0.81
C GLU A 37 9.31 5.41 -0.47
N LEU A 38 8.23 6.17 -0.49
CA LEU A 38 6.89 5.61 -0.46
C LEU A 38 6.62 4.99 -1.83
N LEU A 39 6.39 3.69 -1.87
CA LEU A 39 6.23 2.97 -3.12
C LEU A 39 4.78 2.76 -3.51
N ALA A 40 3.97 2.30 -2.58
CA ALA A 40 2.60 1.91 -2.88
C ALA A 40 1.77 1.80 -1.61
N ALA A 41 0.46 1.75 -1.79
CA ALA A 41 -0.47 1.50 -0.69
C ALA A 41 -1.59 0.60 -1.20
N ILE A 42 -2.06 -0.27 -0.34
CA ILE A 42 -3.26 -1.04 -0.63
C ILE A 42 -4.46 -0.18 -0.24
N VAL A 43 -5.43 -0.09 -1.12
CA VAL A 43 -6.64 0.71 -0.88
C VAL A 43 -7.88 -0.15 -1.02
N SER A 44 -8.87 0.10 -0.19
CA SER A 44 -10.15 -0.60 -0.26
C SER A 44 -11.15 0.22 -1.04
N LEU A 45 -11.78 -0.40 -2.02
CA LEU A 45 -12.80 0.26 -2.83
C LEU A 45 -14.12 0.46 -2.07
N ASP A 46 -14.32 -0.30 -1.01
CA ASP A 46 -15.54 -0.22 -0.22
C ASP A 46 -15.43 0.77 0.93
N HIS A 47 -14.39 1.55 0.95
CA HIS A 47 -14.13 2.57 1.98
C HIS A 47 -14.01 2.02 3.40
N HIS A 48 -13.79 0.70 3.53
CA HIS A 48 -13.54 0.09 4.83
C HIS A 48 -12.08 0.27 5.21
N GLY A 49 -11.86 0.62 6.46
CA GLY A 49 -10.52 0.59 7.00
C GLY A 49 -10.14 -0.84 7.38
N TYR A 50 -8.92 -1.02 7.77
CA TYR A 50 -8.41 -2.30 8.23
C TYR A 50 -8.80 -2.48 9.71
N GLU A 51 -9.98 -3.06 9.94
CA GLU A 51 -10.48 -3.36 11.28
C GLU A 51 -10.59 -4.87 11.45
N GLY A 52 -10.56 -5.32 12.71
CA GLY A 52 -10.59 -6.74 12.99
C GLY A 52 -11.76 -7.47 12.36
N HIS A 53 -12.95 -6.92 12.47
CA HIS A 53 -14.14 -7.56 11.90
C HIS A 53 -14.25 -7.39 10.37
N TYR A 54 -13.70 -6.30 9.84
CA TYR A 54 -13.67 -6.11 8.38
C TYR A 54 -12.54 -6.90 7.74
N ALA A 55 -11.46 -7.11 8.46
CA ALA A 55 -10.38 -7.94 7.95
C ALA A 55 -10.82 -9.38 7.68
N ARG A 56 -11.92 -9.78 8.28
CA ARG A 56 -12.54 -11.09 8.05
C ARG A 56 -13.59 -11.09 6.96
N ALA A 57 -13.85 -9.93 6.36
CA ALA A 57 -14.84 -9.87 5.29
C ALA A 57 -14.40 -10.75 4.13
N THR A 58 -15.34 -11.52 3.62
CA THR A 58 -15.07 -12.48 2.54
C THR A 58 -15.06 -11.83 1.17
N ASN A 59 -15.56 -10.59 1.07
CA ASN A 59 -15.72 -9.90 -0.20
C ASN A 59 -14.92 -8.61 -0.24
N LEU A 60 -13.63 -8.72 0.09
CA LEU A 60 -12.75 -7.56 0.00
C LEU A 60 -12.53 -7.17 -1.47
N ARG A 61 -12.55 -5.87 -1.71
CA ARG A 61 -12.26 -5.30 -3.01
C ARG A 61 -11.10 -4.34 -2.86
N LEU A 62 -9.92 -4.83 -3.14
CA LEU A 62 -8.68 -4.11 -2.92
C LEU A 62 -8.00 -3.78 -4.23
N LYS A 63 -7.34 -2.64 -4.27
CA LYS A 63 -6.43 -2.26 -5.36
C LYS A 63 -5.12 -1.79 -4.78
N VAL A 64 -4.10 -1.75 -5.62
CA VAL A 64 -2.81 -1.20 -5.24
C VAL A 64 -2.66 0.17 -5.89
N ARG A 65 -2.40 1.18 -5.06
CA ARG A 65 -2.07 2.52 -5.54
C ARG A 65 -0.56 2.65 -5.55
N ILE A 66 0.00 2.92 -6.71
CA ILE A 66 1.44 3.02 -6.91
C ILE A 66 1.81 4.50 -6.94
N HIS A 67 2.87 4.84 -6.23
CA HIS A 67 3.46 6.18 -6.25
C HIS A 67 4.72 6.15 -7.11
N PHE A 68 4.83 7.08 -8.03
CA PHE A 68 5.98 7.16 -8.93
C PHE A 68 6.23 8.61 -9.31
N LYS A 69 7.33 8.86 -10.00
CA LYS A 69 7.67 10.21 -10.46
C LYS A 69 7.76 10.27 -11.97
N VAL A 70 7.21 11.33 -12.53
CA VAL A 70 7.34 11.64 -13.94
C VAL A 70 7.88 13.05 -14.03
N ALA A 71 9.04 13.21 -14.66
CA ALA A 71 9.71 14.51 -14.81
C ALA A 71 9.86 15.26 -13.47
N GLY A 72 10.15 14.52 -12.40
CA GLY A 72 10.32 15.09 -11.07
C GLY A 72 9.05 15.34 -10.29
N GLU A 73 7.89 15.13 -10.88
CA GLU A 73 6.60 15.30 -10.22
C GLU A 73 6.07 13.99 -9.67
N ASP A 74 5.47 14.05 -8.50
CA ASP A 74 4.84 12.90 -7.88
C ASP A 74 3.53 12.57 -8.60
N ARG A 75 3.36 11.31 -8.94
CA ARG A 75 2.16 10.80 -9.59
C ARG A 75 1.69 9.55 -8.87
N THR A 76 0.41 9.22 -9.06
CA THR A 76 -0.14 7.97 -8.54
C THR A 76 -0.96 7.28 -9.63
N GLY A 77 -1.02 5.96 -9.54
CA GLY A 77 -1.86 5.17 -10.43
C GLY A 77 -2.43 4.00 -9.68
N LEU A 78 -3.60 3.53 -10.08
CA LEU A 78 -4.24 2.36 -9.47
C LEU A 78 -4.04 1.13 -10.35
N SER A 79 -3.90 -0.03 -9.72
CA SER A 79 -3.89 -1.30 -10.45
C SER A 79 -5.21 -1.45 -11.20
N LYS A 80 -5.17 -2.10 -12.35
CA LYS A 80 -6.39 -2.44 -13.09
C LYS A 80 -7.11 -3.59 -12.41
N GLU A 81 -6.36 -4.51 -11.85
CA GLU A 81 -6.88 -5.67 -11.16
C GLU A 81 -7.40 -5.30 -9.77
N GLU A 82 -8.42 -6.02 -9.34
CA GLU A 82 -8.88 -6.01 -7.96
C GLU A 82 -8.42 -7.28 -7.28
N PHE A 83 -8.18 -7.17 -5.97
CA PHE A 83 -7.69 -8.29 -5.17
C PHE A 83 -8.66 -8.55 -4.02
N SER A 84 -8.81 -9.82 -3.68
CA SER A 84 -9.66 -10.24 -2.58
C SER A 84 -8.89 -10.46 -1.30
N SER A 85 -7.57 -10.35 -1.33
CA SER A 85 -6.73 -10.51 -0.15
C SER A 85 -5.52 -9.58 -0.21
N ILE A 86 -4.98 -9.29 0.97
CA ILE A 86 -3.76 -8.48 1.08
C ILE A 86 -2.59 -9.23 0.44
N ALA A 87 -2.54 -10.56 0.62
CA ALA A 87 -1.47 -11.37 0.06
C ALA A 87 -1.42 -11.28 -1.46
N GLU A 88 -2.59 -11.33 -2.11
CA GLU A 88 -2.67 -11.20 -3.57
C GLU A 88 -2.19 -9.82 -4.03
N ALA A 89 -2.59 -8.77 -3.32
CA ALA A 89 -2.18 -7.41 -3.65
C ALA A 89 -0.67 -7.23 -3.54
N LYS A 90 -0.07 -7.77 -2.47
CA LYS A 90 1.39 -7.72 -2.28
C LYS A 90 2.12 -8.48 -3.37
N ALA A 91 1.64 -9.65 -3.72
CA ALA A 91 2.24 -10.46 -4.78
C ALA A 91 2.18 -9.75 -6.13
N TRP A 92 1.06 -9.09 -6.40
CA TRP A 92 0.91 -8.32 -7.63
C TRP A 92 1.95 -7.19 -7.71
N LEU A 93 2.17 -6.47 -6.62
CA LEU A 93 3.12 -5.36 -6.62
C LEU A 93 4.55 -5.86 -6.88
N LYS A 94 4.92 -6.98 -6.27
CA LYS A 94 6.24 -7.57 -6.51
C LYS A 94 6.43 -7.92 -7.97
N ALA A 95 5.43 -8.55 -8.59
CA ALA A 95 5.46 -8.89 -10.00
C ALA A 95 5.46 -7.65 -10.89
N PHE A 96 4.72 -6.62 -10.51
CA PHE A 96 4.67 -5.36 -11.25
C PHE A 96 6.06 -4.74 -11.36
N TYR A 97 6.78 -4.64 -10.25
CA TYR A 97 8.13 -4.07 -10.28
C TYR A 97 9.13 -4.95 -11.01
N LYS A 98 8.94 -6.27 -10.95
CA LYS A 98 9.78 -7.19 -11.70
C LYS A 98 9.63 -6.98 -13.20
N ASN A 99 8.41 -6.74 -13.64
CA ASN A 99 8.10 -6.54 -15.06
C ASN A 99 8.27 -5.09 -15.52
N ASN A 100 8.28 -4.15 -14.58
CA ASN A 100 8.37 -2.72 -14.86
C ASN A 100 9.37 -2.05 -13.91
N PRO A 101 10.65 -2.42 -13.98
CA PRO A 101 11.63 -1.94 -13.00
C PRO A 101 11.82 -0.42 -12.99
N LYS A 102 11.45 0.25 -14.06
CA LYS A 102 11.57 1.71 -14.14
C LYS A 102 10.68 2.45 -13.14
N PHE A 103 9.62 1.79 -12.64
CA PHE A 103 8.74 2.40 -11.66
C PHE A 103 9.26 2.27 -10.22
N TYR A 104 10.25 1.42 -10.01
CA TYR A 104 10.88 1.30 -8.69
C TYR A 104 12.00 2.34 -8.60
N PRO A 105 11.95 3.24 -7.60
CA PRO A 105 12.99 4.23 -7.46
C PRO A 105 14.32 3.56 -7.09
N THR A 106 15.33 3.82 -7.89
CA THR A 106 16.68 3.33 -7.61
C THR A 106 17.51 4.48 -7.08
N LYS A 107 18.21 4.22 -5.97
CA LYS A 107 19.21 5.14 -5.48
C LYS A 107 20.56 4.69 -6.00
N GLU A 108 21.20 5.59 -6.63
CA GLU A 108 22.57 5.36 -7.08
C GLU A 108 23.55 5.93 -6.08
#